data_2c98f4c1bb1ee67d56f104f2066aec5f
#
_entry.id   2c98f4c1bb1ee67d56f104f2066aec5f
#
_cell.length_a   1.000
_cell.length_b   1.000
_cell.length_c   1.000
_cell.angle_alpha   90.00
_cell.angle_beta   90.00
_cell.angle_gamma   90.00
#
_symmetry.space_group_name_H-M   'P 1'
#
loop_
_entity.id
_entity.type
_entity.pdbx_description
1 polymer ?
#
loop_
_entity_poly.entity_id
_entity_poly.type
_entity_poly.pdbx_seq_one_letter_code
_entity_poly.pdbx_strand_id
1 'polypeptide(L)'
;MKRILLMLIVLVVALGFVSAQAEVEYPARDITNILVWGAGGGTDTANRLVMAEMAKELGVNVNVNNVTGGVGGSVGMYEAFAKPADGYTLCGLSESVVTAAVQGGFENRMNVWDFFIIGGSPDLVSVTPNAPYNTIAELVEAAKKNPKSIRAGSSAAGSIHHLNLLAFEKGSGAQFNFIPYDSSAASQNAAMTGEVTLVITSVQEQAELLKAGKLRPLGMLIPEDFNFMGKMIPSAFTAYPGLSEYLPLEQQIGFAIRKDAPEAVKTKLQEAFKVAMTADPIKKFGAERYFTLKGLVGKEANDIFDKLESVFSWTLWDLGAAKVDPKTLGIPR
;
A
#
# COMPACT_ATOMS: atom_id res chain seq x y z
N MET A 1 13.76 3.71 73.08
CA MET A 1 14.41 2.73 72.14
C MET A 1 13.41 1.79 71.48
N LYS A 2 12.47 1.11 72.17
CA LYS A 2 11.49 0.20 71.50
C LYS A 2 10.56 0.87 70.44
N ARG A 3 10.16 2.14 70.65
CA ARG A 3 9.30 2.87 69.65
C ARG A 3 10.03 3.32 68.41
N ILE A 4 11.33 3.59 68.55
CA ILE A 4 12.17 3.95 67.33
C ILE A 4 12.47 2.72 66.48
N LEU A 5 12.66 1.55 67.14
CA LEU A 5 12.88 0.28 66.43
C LEU A 5 11.62 -0.17 65.68
N LEU A 6 10.42 0.07 66.19
CA LEU A 6 9.16 -0.24 65.50
C LEU A 6 8.92 0.65 64.28
N MET A 7 9.29 1.95 64.34
CA MET A 7 9.21 2.87 63.18
C MET A 7 10.20 2.51 62.10
N LEU A 8 11.40 2.05 62.44
CA LEU A 8 12.38 1.59 61.42
C LEU A 8 11.95 0.30 60.72
N ILE A 9 11.30 -0.64 61.42
CA ILE A 9 10.78 -1.88 60.80
C ILE A 9 9.59 -1.57 59.88
N VAL A 10 8.72 -0.64 60.21
CA VAL A 10 7.60 -0.21 59.34
C VAL A 10 8.11 0.51 58.09
N LEU A 11 9.19 1.32 58.21
CA LEU A 11 9.79 2.02 57.08
C LEU A 11 10.50 1.05 56.11
N VAL A 12 11.15 -0.01 56.61
CA VAL A 12 11.82 -1.02 55.78
C VAL A 12 10.80 -1.93 55.08
N VAL A 13 9.65 -2.22 55.68
CA VAL A 13 8.56 -2.98 55.05
C VAL A 13 7.82 -2.13 54.01
N ALA A 14 7.71 -0.80 54.18
CA ALA A 14 7.11 0.09 53.18
C ALA A 14 8.01 0.32 51.94
N LEU A 15 9.33 0.16 52.06
CA LEU A 15 10.27 0.23 50.91
C LEU A 15 10.43 -1.10 50.18
N GLY A 16 9.91 -2.21 50.70
CA GLY A 16 10.00 -3.54 50.09
C GLY A 16 8.91 -3.86 49.06
N PHE A 17 7.88 -3.02 48.89
CA PHE A 17 6.84 -3.17 47.87
C PHE A 17 7.03 -2.19 46.72
N VAL A 18 8.26 -2.02 46.23
CA VAL A 18 8.42 -1.70 44.83
C VAL A 18 8.13 -3.03 44.11
N SER A 19 6.86 -3.25 43.79
CA SER A 19 6.47 -4.30 42.83
C SER A 19 7.31 -4.10 41.61
N ALA A 20 8.29 -4.96 41.39
CA ALA A 20 8.77 -5.23 40.06
C ALA A 20 7.54 -5.74 39.30
N GLN A 21 6.77 -4.83 38.72
CA GLN A 21 5.82 -5.19 37.67
C GLN A 21 6.69 -5.91 36.65
N ALA A 22 6.55 -7.23 36.56
CA ALA A 22 7.17 -8.00 35.50
C ALA A 22 6.74 -7.30 34.21
N GLU A 23 7.71 -6.71 33.52
CA GLU A 23 7.48 -6.09 32.22
C GLU A 23 6.92 -7.21 31.35
N VAL A 24 5.63 -7.10 31.02
CA VAL A 24 4.96 -8.12 30.21
C VAL A 24 5.67 -8.10 28.88
N GLU A 25 6.36 -9.21 28.57
CA GLU A 25 7.14 -9.33 27.34
C GLU A 25 6.20 -9.11 26.14
N TYR A 26 6.51 -8.14 25.31
CA TYR A 26 5.75 -7.88 24.09
C TYR A 26 6.23 -8.82 22.96
N PRO A 27 5.29 -9.44 22.20
CA PRO A 27 3.84 -9.46 22.37
C PRO A 27 3.37 -10.58 23.30
N ALA A 28 2.39 -10.28 24.19
CA ALA A 28 1.76 -11.26 25.08
C ALA A 28 0.39 -11.76 24.58
N ARG A 29 -0.09 -11.25 23.45
CA ARG A 29 -1.39 -11.60 22.84
C ARG A 29 -1.35 -11.37 21.33
N ASP A 30 -2.36 -11.86 20.63
CA ASP A 30 -2.49 -11.68 19.18
C ASP A 30 -2.48 -10.20 18.75
N ILE A 31 -1.88 -9.95 17.60
CA ILE A 31 -1.79 -8.64 16.95
C ILE A 31 -2.83 -8.58 15.83
N THR A 32 -3.44 -7.43 15.61
CA THR A 32 -4.35 -7.17 14.50
C THR A 32 -3.70 -6.22 13.49
N ASN A 33 -3.65 -6.63 12.24
CA ASN A 33 -3.29 -5.76 11.12
C ASN A 33 -4.57 -5.31 10.40
N ILE A 34 -5.01 -4.06 10.63
CA ILE A 34 -6.14 -3.44 9.94
C ILE A 34 -5.66 -3.04 8.55
N LEU A 35 -6.12 -3.77 7.53
CA LEU A 35 -5.69 -3.57 6.15
C LEU A 35 -6.72 -2.72 5.40
N VAL A 36 -6.27 -1.58 4.89
CA VAL A 36 -7.15 -0.52 4.35
C VAL A 36 -7.72 -0.82 2.96
N TRP A 37 -7.28 -1.91 2.31
CA TRP A 37 -7.72 -2.32 0.97
C TRP A 37 -8.49 -3.64 1.01
N GLY A 38 -9.28 -3.90 -0.04
CA GLY A 38 -10.09 -5.11 -0.17
C GLY A 38 -9.24 -6.38 -0.32
N ALA A 39 -9.83 -7.50 0.12
CA ALA A 39 -9.22 -8.82 0.06
C ALA A 39 -8.85 -9.24 -1.38
N GLY A 40 -7.74 -9.97 -1.51
CA GLY A 40 -7.22 -10.49 -2.78
C GLY A 40 -6.45 -9.48 -3.63
N GLY A 41 -6.39 -8.20 -3.26
CA GLY A 41 -5.51 -7.20 -3.88
C GLY A 41 -4.04 -7.42 -3.51
N GLY A 42 -3.14 -6.67 -4.15
CA GLY A 42 -1.69 -6.80 -3.94
C GLY A 42 -1.27 -6.55 -2.50
N THR A 43 -1.82 -5.52 -1.87
CA THR A 43 -1.53 -5.19 -0.47
C THR A 43 -2.01 -6.28 0.48
N ASP A 44 -3.21 -6.83 0.28
CA ASP A 44 -3.76 -7.92 1.09
C ASP A 44 -2.92 -9.18 0.98
N THR A 45 -2.60 -9.59 -0.25
CA THR A 45 -1.82 -10.80 -0.52
C THR A 45 -0.42 -10.72 0.11
N ALA A 46 0.29 -9.59 -0.08
CA ALA A 46 1.62 -9.40 0.47
C ALA A 46 1.61 -9.32 2.00
N ASN A 47 0.65 -8.57 2.59
CA ASN A 47 0.53 -8.46 4.05
C ASN A 47 0.23 -9.81 4.69
N ARG A 48 -0.76 -10.59 4.19
CA ARG A 48 -1.08 -11.91 4.77
C ARG A 48 0.12 -12.82 4.79
N LEU A 49 0.92 -12.82 3.72
CA LEU A 49 2.10 -13.66 3.62
C LEU A 49 3.17 -13.23 4.65
N VAL A 50 3.46 -11.93 4.74
CA VAL A 50 4.44 -11.40 5.69
C VAL A 50 3.97 -11.54 7.14
N MET A 51 2.70 -11.27 7.44
CA MET A 51 2.14 -11.43 8.78
C MET A 51 2.18 -12.88 9.25
N ALA A 52 1.99 -13.85 8.36
CA ALA A 52 2.12 -15.27 8.69
C ALA A 52 3.56 -15.65 9.08
N GLU A 53 4.56 -15.09 8.42
CA GLU A 53 5.97 -15.31 8.78
C GLU A 53 6.35 -14.54 10.07
N MET A 54 5.90 -13.31 10.23
CA MET A 54 6.10 -12.53 11.47
C MET A 54 5.47 -13.20 12.69
N ALA A 55 4.30 -13.84 12.53
CA ALA A 55 3.64 -14.58 13.59
C ALA A 55 4.51 -15.69 14.18
N LYS A 56 5.30 -16.38 13.35
CA LYS A 56 6.25 -17.42 13.78
C LYS A 56 7.35 -16.84 14.67
N GLU A 57 7.89 -15.68 14.30
CA GLU A 57 8.95 -14.99 15.04
C GLU A 57 8.45 -14.34 16.34
N LEU A 58 7.21 -13.90 16.34
CA LEU A 58 6.60 -13.22 17.49
C LEU A 58 5.97 -14.19 18.49
N GLY A 59 5.71 -15.45 18.09
CA GLY A 59 5.07 -16.46 18.92
C GLY A 59 3.59 -16.21 19.20
N VAL A 60 2.94 -15.30 18.44
CA VAL A 60 1.50 -14.97 18.54
C VAL A 60 0.90 -14.87 17.14
N ASN A 61 -0.45 -14.96 17.00
CA ASN A 61 -1.06 -14.73 15.70
C ASN A 61 -1.02 -13.24 15.31
N VAL A 62 -0.85 -12.98 14.00
CA VAL A 62 -1.03 -11.64 13.43
C VAL A 62 -2.20 -11.71 12.44
N ASN A 63 -3.36 -11.27 12.89
CA ASN A 63 -4.62 -11.39 12.15
C ASN A 63 -4.80 -10.22 11.19
N VAL A 64 -5.02 -10.47 9.91
CA VAL A 64 -5.26 -9.44 8.89
C VAL A 64 -6.75 -9.26 8.68
N ASN A 65 -7.27 -8.06 9.01
CA ASN A 65 -8.67 -7.67 8.88
C ASN A 65 -8.81 -6.54 7.86
N ASN A 66 -9.53 -6.79 6.75
CA ASN A 66 -9.77 -5.77 5.75
C ASN A 66 -10.85 -4.79 6.21
N VAL A 67 -10.52 -3.50 6.25
CA VAL A 67 -11.43 -2.39 6.54
C VAL A 67 -11.31 -1.37 5.42
N THR A 68 -12.16 -1.52 4.43
CA THR A 68 -12.13 -0.72 3.20
C THR A 68 -13.00 0.53 3.28
N GLY A 69 -12.81 1.42 2.32
CA GLY A 69 -13.64 2.61 2.13
C GLY A 69 -12.92 3.92 2.38
N GLY A 70 -13.60 4.99 1.97
CA GLY A 70 -13.02 6.32 1.95
C GLY A 70 -11.96 6.50 0.86
N VAL A 71 -11.49 7.74 0.71
CA VAL A 71 -10.44 8.07 -0.25
C VAL A 71 -9.08 7.69 0.32
N GLY A 72 -8.20 7.09 -0.49
CA GLY A 72 -6.87 6.68 -0.03
C GLY A 72 -6.89 5.67 1.13
N GLY A 73 -7.98 4.88 1.31
CA GLY A 73 -8.08 3.92 2.41
C GLY A 73 -8.37 4.53 3.78
N SER A 74 -8.87 5.76 3.82
CA SER A 74 -9.01 6.57 5.04
C SER A 74 -9.86 5.94 6.15
N VAL A 75 -10.88 5.14 5.82
CA VAL A 75 -11.72 4.47 6.84
C VAL A 75 -10.88 3.50 7.68
N GLY A 76 -10.12 2.62 7.06
CA GLY A 76 -9.23 1.69 7.77
C GLY A 76 -8.09 2.41 8.50
N MET A 77 -7.55 3.51 7.92
CA MET A 77 -6.55 4.34 8.59
C MET A 77 -7.08 4.95 9.89
N TYR A 78 -8.29 5.53 9.87
CA TYR A 78 -8.93 6.07 11.08
C TYR A 78 -9.16 4.99 12.13
N GLU A 79 -9.65 3.81 11.70
CA GLU A 79 -9.86 2.70 12.63
C GLU A 79 -8.55 2.27 13.30
N ALA A 80 -7.47 2.12 12.53
CA ALA A 80 -6.17 1.75 13.07
C ALA A 80 -5.59 2.85 13.98
N PHE A 81 -5.72 4.12 13.57
CA PHE A 81 -5.20 5.26 14.32
C PHE A 81 -5.93 5.49 15.65
N ALA A 82 -7.22 5.15 15.73
CA ALA A 82 -8.03 5.26 16.94
C ALA A 82 -7.68 4.22 18.03
N LYS A 83 -6.93 3.17 17.68
CA LYS A 83 -6.51 2.14 18.64
C LYS A 83 -5.33 2.63 19.48
N PRO A 84 -5.10 2.04 20.68
CA PRO A 84 -3.92 2.35 21.48
C PRO A 84 -2.61 2.15 20.69
N ALA A 85 -1.63 3.02 20.96
CA ALA A 85 -0.29 2.92 20.37
C ALA A 85 0.60 1.92 21.13
N ASP A 86 0.09 0.72 21.39
CA ASP A 86 0.72 -0.32 22.19
C ASP A 86 1.34 -1.45 21.37
N GLY A 87 1.29 -1.34 20.03
CA GLY A 87 1.83 -2.31 19.10
C GLY A 87 0.90 -3.47 18.75
N TYR A 88 -0.27 -3.59 19.38
CA TYR A 88 -1.23 -4.66 19.07
C TYR A 88 -2.17 -4.34 17.91
N THR A 89 -2.06 -3.13 17.36
CA THR A 89 -2.74 -2.76 16.11
C THR A 89 -1.73 -2.20 15.13
N LEU A 90 -1.65 -2.84 13.96
CA LEU A 90 -0.92 -2.39 12.79
C LEU A 90 -1.90 -1.86 11.75
N CYS A 91 -1.43 -1.02 10.84
CA CYS A 91 -2.19 -0.55 9.69
C CYS A 91 -1.57 -1.14 8.42
N GLY A 92 -2.19 -2.16 7.83
CA GLY A 92 -1.79 -2.73 6.55
C GLY A 92 -2.16 -1.77 5.41
N LEU A 93 -1.18 -1.32 4.64
CA LEU A 93 -1.33 -0.21 3.71
C LEU A 93 -0.40 -0.32 2.50
N SER A 94 -0.59 0.59 1.57
CA SER A 94 0.37 0.87 0.50
C SER A 94 0.62 2.38 0.42
N GLU A 95 1.53 2.80 -0.46
CA GLU A 95 1.81 4.20 -0.77
C GLU A 95 0.56 5.05 -1.04
N SER A 96 -0.50 4.43 -1.53
CA SER A 96 -1.75 5.13 -1.90
C SER A 96 -2.40 5.89 -0.73
N VAL A 97 -2.12 5.49 0.52
CA VAL A 97 -2.67 6.17 1.71
C VAL A 97 -2.20 7.61 1.85
N VAL A 98 -1.06 7.96 1.25
CA VAL A 98 -0.51 9.32 1.29
C VAL A 98 -1.43 10.36 0.64
N THR A 99 -2.36 9.92 -0.22
CA THR A 99 -3.32 10.80 -0.89
C THR A 99 -4.53 11.13 -0.03
N ALA A 100 -4.73 10.44 1.09
CA ALA A 100 -5.94 10.56 1.91
C ALA A 100 -6.16 11.98 2.43
N ALA A 101 -5.10 12.69 2.83
CA ALA A 101 -5.18 14.05 3.33
C ALA A 101 -5.63 15.05 2.26
N VAL A 102 -5.00 15.03 1.08
CA VAL A 102 -5.35 15.94 -0.04
C VAL A 102 -6.70 15.61 -0.68
N GLN A 103 -7.21 14.41 -0.45
CA GLN A 103 -8.56 14.00 -0.84
C GLN A 103 -9.64 14.33 0.21
N GLY A 104 -9.23 14.86 1.39
CA GLY A 104 -10.12 15.18 2.50
C GLY A 104 -10.65 13.96 3.26
N GLY A 105 -9.90 12.86 3.26
CA GLY A 105 -10.27 11.59 3.88
C GLY A 105 -9.57 11.29 5.20
N PHE A 106 -8.40 11.87 5.47
CA PHE A 106 -7.66 11.67 6.72
C PHE A 106 -6.96 12.97 7.10
N GLU A 107 -7.21 13.48 8.31
CA GLU A 107 -6.74 14.82 8.71
C GLU A 107 -5.24 14.89 9.02
N ASN A 108 -4.63 13.74 9.37
CA ASN A 108 -3.21 13.69 9.71
C ASN A 108 -2.38 13.43 8.45
N ARG A 109 -1.13 13.92 8.50
CA ARG A 109 -0.10 13.57 7.54
C ARG A 109 0.48 12.19 7.84
N MET A 110 1.29 11.68 6.92
CA MET A 110 1.92 10.35 7.07
C MET A 110 2.95 10.28 8.20
N ASN A 111 3.42 11.42 8.70
CA ASN A 111 4.40 11.51 9.78
C ASN A 111 3.89 11.02 11.16
N VAL A 112 2.63 10.59 11.29
CA VAL A 112 2.06 9.96 12.49
C VAL A 112 2.30 8.45 12.55
N TRP A 113 2.94 7.88 11.51
CA TRP A 113 3.23 6.46 11.34
C TRP A 113 4.73 6.18 11.26
N ASP A 114 5.14 4.98 11.67
CA ASP A 114 6.42 4.35 11.33
C ASP A 114 6.15 3.18 10.37
N PHE A 115 6.79 3.21 9.20
CA PHE A 115 6.49 2.33 8.08
C PHE A 115 7.41 1.11 7.99
N PHE A 116 6.83 0.04 7.44
CA PHE A 116 7.48 -1.21 7.07
C PHE A 116 7.15 -1.50 5.61
N ILE A 117 8.13 -1.43 4.73
CA ILE A 117 7.92 -1.61 3.28
C ILE A 117 8.32 -3.02 2.87
N ILE A 118 7.34 -3.81 2.46
CA ILE A 118 7.55 -5.17 1.92
C ILE A 118 8.19 -5.06 0.54
N GLY A 119 7.61 -4.27 -0.35
CA GLY A 119 8.05 -4.08 -1.72
C GLY A 119 6.97 -3.54 -2.64
N GLY A 120 7.11 -3.76 -3.94
CA GLY A 120 6.15 -3.30 -4.95
C GLY A 120 6.33 -3.95 -6.30
N SER A 121 5.41 -3.66 -7.21
CA SER A 121 5.42 -4.15 -8.59
C SER A 121 4.93 -3.03 -9.53
N PRO A 122 5.47 -2.89 -10.75
CA PRO A 122 5.05 -1.84 -11.66
C PRO A 122 3.64 -2.06 -12.19
N ASP A 123 2.96 -0.97 -12.54
CA ASP A 123 1.65 -1.01 -13.15
C ASP A 123 1.70 -1.23 -14.66
N LEU A 124 0.66 -1.86 -15.16
CA LEU A 124 0.44 -2.02 -16.59
C LEU A 124 -1.03 -1.79 -16.95
N VAL A 125 -1.23 -1.45 -18.22
CA VAL A 125 -2.54 -1.37 -18.87
C VAL A 125 -2.85 -2.71 -19.51
N SER A 126 -3.92 -3.37 -19.07
CA SER A 126 -4.45 -4.58 -19.70
C SER A 126 -5.90 -4.43 -20.09
N VAL A 127 -6.31 -5.18 -21.10
CA VAL A 127 -7.69 -5.23 -21.57
C VAL A 127 -8.27 -6.63 -21.46
N THR A 128 -9.59 -6.73 -21.57
CA THR A 128 -10.26 -8.04 -21.75
C THR A 128 -9.74 -8.73 -23.02
N PRO A 129 -9.69 -10.08 -23.07
CA PRO A 129 -9.16 -10.78 -24.24
C PRO A 129 -9.85 -10.41 -25.55
N ASN A 130 -11.15 -10.12 -25.50
CA ASN A 130 -11.99 -9.80 -26.66
C ASN A 130 -12.05 -8.31 -26.99
N ALA A 131 -11.32 -7.46 -26.26
CA ALA A 131 -11.28 -6.03 -26.58
C ALA A 131 -10.67 -5.80 -27.98
N PRO A 132 -11.20 -4.84 -28.77
CA PRO A 132 -10.78 -4.62 -30.15
C PRO A 132 -9.43 -3.88 -30.27
N TYR A 133 -8.68 -3.74 -29.19
CA TYR A 133 -7.41 -3.00 -29.12
C TYR A 133 -6.26 -3.97 -28.93
N ASN A 134 -5.31 -4.05 -29.87
CA ASN A 134 -4.14 -4.94 -29.81
C ASN A 134 -2.88 -4.24 -29.27
N THR A 135 -2.88 -2.91 -29.32
CA THR A 135 -1.78 -2.07 -28.87
C THR A 135 -2.27 -0.95 -27.97
N ILE A 136 -1.34 -0.37 -27.18
CA ILE A 136 -1.64 0.82 -26.38
C ILE A 136 -2.06 2.00 -27.26
N ALA A 137 -1.51 2.12 -28.46
CA ALA A 137 -1.83 3.17 -29.42
C ALA A 137 -3.29 3.05 -29.92
N GLU A 138 -3.73 1.84 -30.31
CA GLU A 138 -5.13 1.61 -30.72
C GLU A 138 -6.13 1.97 -29.62
N LEU A 139 -5.83 1.61 -28.36
CA LEU A 139 -6.64 1.96 -27.20
C LEU A 139 -6.75 3.48 -27.02
N VAL A 140 -5.61 4.17 -27.06
CA VAL A 140 -5.54 5.63 -26.87
C VAL A 140 -6.28 6.37 -28.00
N GLU A 141 -6.06 5.99 -29.25
CA GLU A 141 -6.75 6.62 -30.39
C GLU A 141 -8.28 6.41 -30.33
N ALA A 142 -8.74 5.24 -29.90
CA ALA A 142 -10.16 4.99 -29.69
C ALA A 142 -10.73 5.89 -28.56
N ALA A 143 -10.00 6.04 -27.47
CA ALA A 143 -10.40 6.90 -26.34
C ALA A 143 -10.40 8.40 -26.72
N LYS A 144 -9.44 8.85 -27.56
CA LYS A 144 -9.42 10.23 -28.09
C LYS A 144 -10.59 10.51 -29.03
N LYS A 145 -10.92 9.54 -29.89
CA LYS A 145 -12.02 9.66 -30.84
C LYS A 145 -13.38 9.75 -30.13
N ASN A 146 -13.56 9.00 -29.07
CA ASN A 146 -14.78 8.96 -28.28
C ASN A 146 -14.44 9.08 -26.77
N PRO A 147 -14.19 10.30 -26.25
CA PRO A 147 -13.80 10.49 -24.86
C PRO A 147 -14.80 9.87 -23.89
N LYS A 148 -14.28 9.23 -22.82
CA LYS A 148 -15.04 8.55 -21.75
C LYS A 148 -15.96 7.41 -22.22
N SER A 149 -15.85 6.93 -23.47
CA SER A 149 -16.62 5.77 -23.94
C SER A 149 -16.07 4.44 -23.44
N ILE A 150 -14.78 4.38 -23.10
CA ILE A 150 -14.09 3.17 -22.63
C ILE A 150 -14.04 3.20 -21.10
N ARG A 151 -14.63 2.17 -20.47
CA ARG A 151 -14.61 2.01 -19.01
C ARG A 151 -13.28 1.42 -18.55
N ALA A 152 -12.65 2.12 -17.59
CA ALA A 152 -11.37 1.76 -17.00
C ALA A 152 -11.56 1.41 -15.53
N GLY A 153 -11.23 0.18 -15.14
CA GLY A 153 -11.26 -0.27 -13.75
C GLY A 153 -9.90 -0.13 -13.10
N SER A 154 -9.88 0.34 -11.85
CA SER A 154 -8.73 0.21 -10.97
C SER A 154 -9.20 0.13 -9.51
N SER A 155 -8.28 0.05 -8.55
CA SER A 155 -8.63 0.18 -7.15
C SER A 155 -9.11 1.61 -6.83
N ALA A 156 -9.50 1.85 -5.58
CA ALA A 156 -10.21 3.05 -5.13
C ALA A 156 -9.63 4.38 -5.62
N ALA A 157 -10.47 5.42 -5.61
CA ALA A 157 -10.05 6.77 -5.91
C ALA A 157 -8.91 7.21 -4.98
N GLY A 158 -7.86 7.83 -5.54
CA GLY A 158 -6.64 8.20 -4.82
C GLY A 158 -5.62 7.06 -4.67
N SER A 159 -5.92 5.84 -5.14
CA SER A 159 -4.92 4.77 -5.19
C SER A 159 -3.85 5.05 -6.25
N ILE A 160 -2.69 4.38 -6.14
CA ILE A 160 -1.63 4.48 -7.15
C ILE A 160 -2.13 4.14 -8.55
N HIS A 161 -2.99 3.13 -8.67
CA HIS A 161 -3.55 2.70 -9.95
C HIS A 161 -4.46 3.78 -10.56
N HIS A 162 -5.22 4.53 -9.71
CA HIS A 162 -5.98 5.69 -10.17
C HIS A 162 -5.06 6.84 -10.59
N LEU A 163 -3.98 7.11 -9.82
CA LEU A 163 -2.98 8.12 -10.20
C LEU A 163 -2.31 7.76 -11.53
N ASN A 164 -1.95 6.49 -11.71
CA ASN A 164 -1.38 5.97 -12.96
C ASN A 164 -2.35 6.11 -14.14
N LEU A 165 -3.66 5.91 -13.92
CA LEU A 165 -4.68 6.17 -14.94
C LEU A 165 -4.72 7.66 -15.31
N LEU A 166 -4.77 8.57 -14.33
CA LEU A 166 -4.79 10.02 -14.56
C LEU A 166 -3.53 10.51 -15.29
N ALA A 167 -2.37 10.01 -14.87
CA ALA A 167 -1.10 10.30 -15.53
C ALA A 167 -1.07 9.76 -16.96
N PHE A 168 -1.60 8.56 -17.19
CA PHE A 168 -1.73 7.97 -18.52
C PHE A 168 -2.67 8.79 -19.40
N GLU A 169 -3.82 9.23 -18.90
CA GLU A 169 -4.74 10.14 -19.60
C GLU A 169 -4.03 11.43 -20.00
N LYS A 170 -3.35 12.06 -19.04
CA LYS A 170 -2.68 13.34 -19.26
C LYS A 170 -1.55 13.25 -20.27
N GLY A 171 -0.66 12.26 -20.12
CA GLY A 171 0.50 12.08 -20.99
C GLY A 171 0.16 11.55 -22.38
N SER A 172 -0.94 10.81 -22.54
CA SER A 172 -1.39 10.28 -23.84
C SER A 172 -2.44 11.14 -24.53
N GLY A 173 -3.17 12.00 -23.80
CA GLY A 173 -4.32 12.76 -24.29
C GLY A 173 -5.61 11.94 -24.42
N ALA A 174 -5.64 10.70 -23.93
CA ALA A 174 -6.85 9.88 -23.83
C ALA A 174 -7.75 10.35 -22.68
N GLN A 175 -9.03 9.96 -22.72
CA GLN A 175 -9.96 10.12 -21.60
C GLN A 175 -10.79 8.84 -21.45
N PHE A 176 -10.71 8.24 -20.26
CA PHE A 176 -11.44 7.04 -19.90
C PHE A 176 -12.59 7.33 -18.92
N ASN A 177 -13.54 6.41 -18.83
CA ASN A 177 -14.57 6.44 -17.79
C ASN A 177 -14.07 5.60 -16.61
N PHE A 178 -13.51 6.26 -15.61
CA PHE A 178 -12.96 5.58 -14.43
C PHE A 178 -14.06 4.99 -13.55
N ILE A 179 -13.92 3.70 -13.21
CA ILE A 179 -14.77 2.96 -12.29
C ILE A 179 -13.92 2.47 -11.12
N PRO A 180 -14.07 3.04 -9.93
CA PRO A 180 -13.33 2.62 -8.73
C PRO A 180 -13.91 1.33 -8.13
N TYR A 181 -13.01 0.45 -7.62
CA TYR A 181 -13.35 -0.77 -6.90
C TYR A 181 -12.59 -0.82 -5.57
N ASP A 182 -13.07 -1.58 -4.59
CA ASP A 182 -12.43 -1.70 -3.26
C ASP A 182 -11.06 -2.39 -3.29
N SER A 183 -10.75 -3.12 -4.37
CA SER A 183 -9.46 -3.78 -4.59
C SER A 183 -9.15 -3.95 -6.07
N SER A 184 -7.87 -4.16 -6.39
CA SER A 184 -7.43 -4.54 -7.74
C SER A 184 -8.07 -5.86 -8.19
N ALA A 185 -8.25 -6.83 -7.29
CA ALA A 185 -8.93 -8.10 -7.62
C ALA A 185 -10.37 -7.87 -8.06
N ALA A 186 -11.11 -6.97 -7.40
CA ALA A 186 -12.48 -6.62 -7.80
C ALA A 186 -12.52 -5.97 -9.19
N SER A 187 -11.61 -5.03 -9.49
CA SER A 187 -11.54 -4.40 -10.82
C SER A 187 -11.17 -5.39 -11.93
N GLN A 188 -10.29 -6.35 -11.64
CA GLN A 188 -9.93 -7.41 -12.57
C GLN A 188 -11.09 -8.37 -12.84
N ASN A 189 -11.86 -8.70 -11.81
CA ASN A 189 -13.10 -9.49 -11.97
C ASN A 189 -14.11 -8.75 -12.85
N ALA A 190 -14.27 -7.43 -12.66
CA ALA A 190 -15.13 -6.59 -13.49
C ALA A 190 -14.67 -6.59 -14.97
N ALA A 191 -13.37 -6.64 -15.24
CA ALA A 191 -12.87 -6.82 -16.59
C ALA A 191 -13.21 -8.20 -17.15
N MET A 192 -13.04 -9.27 -16.39
CA MET A 192 -13.37 -10.63 -16.85
C MET A 192 -14.86 -10.79 -17.15
N THR A 193 -15.74 -10.09 -16.45
CA THR A 193 -17.21 -10.11 -16.69
C THR A 193 -17.65 -9.12 -17.80
N GLY A 194 -16.74 -8.26 -18.28
CA GLY A 194 -17.04 -7.25 -19.30
C GLY A 194 -17.69 -5.98 -18.76
N GLU A 195 -17.74 -5.81 -17.44
CA GLU A 195 -18.20 -4.56 -16.81
C GLU A 195 -17.28 -3.39 -17.14
N VAL A 196 -15.98 -3.61 -17.15
CA VAL A 196 -14.97 -2.66 -17.64
C VAL A 196 -14.17 -3.25 -18.80
N THR A 197 -13.65 -2.41 -19.69
CA THR A 197 -12.90 -2.85 -20.87
C THR A 197 -11.41 -2.99 -20.58
N LEU A 198 -10.87 -2.09 -19.76
CA LEU A 198 -9.46 -2.10 -19.37
C LEU A 198 -9.32 -2.03 -17.86
N VAL A 199 -8.18 -2.51 -17.37
CA VAL A 199 -7.72 -2.35 -15.99
C VAL A 199 -6.30 -1.79 -15.98
N ILE A 200 -6.04 -0.95 -14.97
CA ILE A 200 -4.70 -0.52 -14.58
C ILE A 200 -4.49 -1.00 -13.15
N THR A 201 -3.61 -1.99 -13.00
CA THR A 201 -3.14 -2.55 -11.73
C THR A 201 -1.73 -3.09 -11.92
N SER A 202 -1.07 -3.54 -10.86
CA SER A 202 0.32 -4.00 -10.97
C SER A 202 0.47 -5.34 -11.69
N VAL A 203 1.69 -5.61 -12.21
CA VAL A 203 2.04 -6.91 -12.80
C VAL A 203 1.80 -8.04 -11.80
N GLN A 204 2.20 -7.84 -10.54
CA GLN A 204 2.00 -8.82 -9.47
C GLN A 204 0.54 -9.24 -9.32
N GLU A 205 -0.36 -8.28 -9.37
CA GLU A 205 -1.80 -8.51 -9.20
C GLU A 205 -2.43 -9.17 -10.43
N GLN A 206 -1.94 -8.85 -11.62
CA GLN A 206 -2.43 -9.40 -12.88
C GLN A 206 -1.76 -10.73 -13.28
N ALA A 207 -0.65 -11.12 -12.64
CA ALA A 207 0.22 -12.20 -13.11
C ALA A 207 -0.55 -13.50 -13.44
N GLU A 208 -1.44 -13.96 -12.57
CA GLU A 208 -2.18 -15.20 -12.81
C GLU A 208 -3.21 -15.08 -13.93
N LEU A 209 -3.84 -13.92 -14.08
CA LEU A 209 -4.81 -13.66 -15.15
C LEU A 209 -4.12 -13.54 -16.51
N LEU A 210 -2.93 -12.93 -16.53
CA LEU A 210 -2.08 -12.87 -17.74
C LEU A 210 -1.59 -14.26 -18.14
N LYS A 211 -1.12 -15.08 -17.19
CA LYS A 211 -0.72 -16.49 -17.42
C LYS A 211 -1.89 -17.32 -17.99
N ALA A 212 -3.09 -17.11 -17.45
CA ALA A 212 -4.31 -17.80 -17.87
C ALA A 212 -4.95 -17.22 -19.15
N GLY A 213 -4.38 -16.15 -19.75
CA GLY A 213 -4.97 -15.47 -20.91
C GLY A 213 -6.33 -14.80 -20.62
N LYS A 214 -6.64 -14.54 -19.35
CA LYS A 214 -7.87 -13.88 -18.91
C LYS A 214 -7.81 -12.36 -19.06
N LEU A 215 -6.61 -11.80 -19.09
CA LEU A 215 -6.31 -10.43 -19.44
C LEU A 215 -5.21 -10.42 -20.52
N ARG A 216 -5.19 -9.39 -21.33
CA ARG A 216 -4.19 -9.17 -22.38
C ARG A 216 -3.47 -7.84 -22.11
N PRO A 217 -2.13 -7.87 -21.88
CA PRO A 217 -1.37 -6.66 -21.60
C PRO A 217 -1.21 -5.84 -22.88
N LEU A 218 -1.33 -4.52 -22.78
CA LEU A 218 -1.09 -3.58 -23.89
C LEU A 218 0.16 -2.74 -23.71
N GLY A 219 0.53 -2.40 -22.46
CA GLY A 219 1.71 -1.59 -22.19
C GLY A 219 2.00 -1.39 -20.72
N MET A 220 3.28 -1.24 -20.42
CA MET A 220 3.79 -0.93 -19.08
C MET A 220 3.72 0.57 -18.82
N LEU A 221 3.46 0.95 -17.56
CA LEU A 221 3.51 2.35 -17.11
C LEU A 221 4.87 2.69 -16.45
N ILE A 222 5.94 2.10 -16.99
CA ILE A 222 7.34 2.38 -16.67
C ILE A 222 8.12 2.63 -17.96
N PRO A 223 9.29 3.31 -17.90
CA PRO A 223 10.07 3.65 -19.10
C PRO A 223 10.58 2.46 -19.89
N GLU A 224 10.79 1.30 -19.26
CA GLU A 224 11.36 0.11 -19.86
C GLU A 224 10.29 -0.90 -20.29
N ASP A 225 10.60 -1.66 -21.34
CA ASP A 225 9.84 -2.85 -21.69
C ASP A 225 9.98 -3.91 -20.59
N PHE A 226 8.94 -4.69 -20.36
CA PHE A 226 8.90 -5.65 -19.26
C PHE A 226 8.84 -7.10 -19.77
N ASN A 227 9.77 -7.94 -19.31
CA ASN A 227 9.76 -9.35 -19.66
C ASN A 227 8.79 -10.13 -18.74
N PHE A 228 7.66 -10.53 -19.30
CA PHE A 228 6.70 -11.40 -18.62
C PHE A 228 6.72 -12.79 -19.28
N MET A 229 7.25 -13.80 -18.59
CA MET A 229 7.34 -15.19 -19.07
C MET A 229 8.00 -15.32 -20.45
N GLY A 230 9.06 -14.58 -20.74
CA GLY A 230 9.77 -14.60 -22.02
C GLY A 230 9.09 -13.78 -23.13
N LYS A 231 7.98 -13.11 -22.85
CA LYS A 231 7.32 -12.18 -23.77
C LYS A 231 7.51 -10.76 -23.30
N MET A 232 7.92 -9.89 -24.21
CA MET A 232 8.08 -8.46 -23.88
C MET A 232 6.72 -7.76 -23.92
N ILE A 233 6.36 -7.10 -22.82
CA ILE A 233 5.27 -6.13 -22.75
C ILE A 233 5.90 -4.76 -22.99
N PRO A 234 5.51 -4.04 -24.06
CA PRO A 234 6.15 -2.79 -24.42
C PRO A 234 5.88 -1.68 -23.40
N SER A 235 6.83 -0.77 -23.26
CA SER A 235 6.63 0.46 -22.50
C SER A 235 5.65 1.39 -23.21
N ALA A 236 4.68 1.95 -22.47
CA ALA A 236 3.79 2.98 -22.99
C ALA A 236 4.53 4.30 -23.30
N PHE A 237 5.70 4.53 -22.68
CA PHE A 237 6.53 5.73 -22.89
C PHE A 237 7.10 5.78 -24.31
N THR A 238 7.32 4.64 -24.94
CA THR A 238 7.78 4.59 -26.34
C THR A 238 6.77 5.24 -27.29
N ALA A 239 5.47 5.01 -27.06
CA ALA A 239 4.40 5.62 -27.84
C ALA A 239 4.02 7.03 -27.36
N TYR A 240 4.17 7.29 -26.06
CA TYR A 240 3.74 8.52 -25.39
C TYR A 240 4.85 9.07 -24.45
N PRO A 241 5.91 9.72 -25.00
CA PRO A 241 7.02 10.25 -24.18
C PRO A 241 6.57 11.27 -23.11
N GLY A 242 5.44 11.95 -23.31
CA GLY A 242 4.85 12.88 -22.32
C GLY A 242 4.45 12.21 -21.00
N LEU A 243 4.41 10.89 -20.93
CA LEU A 243 4.20 10.18 -19.67
C LEU A 243 5.31 10.44 -18.64
N SER A 244 6.53 10.75 -19.09
CA SER A 244 7.68 11.03 -18.22
C SER A 244 7.50 12.26 -17.32
N GLU A 245 6.50 13.10 -17.57
CA GLU A 245 6.16 14.23 -16.72
C GLU A 245 5.52 13.81 -15.39
N TYR A 246 4.82 12.66 -15.39
CA TYR A 246 4.00 12.21 -14.25
C TYR A 246 4.34 10.80 -13.78
N LEU A 247 5.07 10.01 -14.56
CA LEU A 247 5.37 8.60 -14.33
C LEU A 247 6.90 8.35 -14.37
N PRO A 248 7.41 7.28 -13.77
CA PRO A 248 6.67 6.24 -13.05
C PRO A 248 6.33 6.66 -11.63
N LEU A 249 5.16 6.22 -11.14
CA LEU A 249 4.83 6.24 -9.72
C LEU A 249 5.08 4.85 -9.14
N GLU A 250 5.94 4.75 -8.12
CA GLU A 250 6.36 3.46 -7.56
C GLU A 250 5.39 2.94 -6.49
N GLN A 251 5.00 1.68 -6.62
CA GLN A 251 4.24 0.97 -5.59
C GLN A 251 5.12 0.65 -4.38
N GLN A 252 4.61 0.94 -3.17
CA GLN A 252 5.22 0.61 -1.88
C GLN A 252 4.17 -0.06 -0.99
N ILE A 253 4.09 -1.37 -1.06
CA ILE A 253 3.19 -2.18 -0.23
C ILE A 253 3.87 -2.48 1.10
N GLY A 254 3.11 -2.36 2.20
CA GLY A 254 3.61 -2.67 3.52
C GLY A 254 2.56 -2.52 4.61
N PHE A 255 3.01 -2.13 5.76
CA PHE A 255 2.18 -1.80 6.92
C PHE A 255 2.87 -0.72 7.76
N ALA A 256 2.15 -0.19 8.72
CA ALA A 256 2.67 0.81 9.64
C ALA A 256 2.21 0.55 11.07
N ILE A 257 2.97 1.10 12.01
CA ILE A 257 2.60 1.23 13.41
C ILE A 257 2.49 2.72 13.76
N ARG A 258 1.67 3.06 14.72
CA ARG A 258 1.63 4.44 15.23
C ARG A 258 3.01 4.89 15.71
N LYS A 259 3.41 6.10 15.34
CA LYS A 259 4.74 6.64 15.65
C LYS A 259 4.99 6.81 17.15
N ASP A 260 3.93 7.06 17.92
CA ASP A 260 3.98 7.20 19.38
C ASP A 260 3.97 5.86 20.15
N ALA A 261 4.07 4.73 19.44
CA ALA A 261 4.27 3.42 20.07
C ALA A 261 5.65 3.34 20.75
N PRO A 262 5.77 2.55 21.86
CA PRO A 262 7.04 2.40 22.58
C PRO A 262 8.17 1.88 21.65
N GLU A 263 9.38 2.43 21.81
CA GLU A 263 10.53 2.05 20.97
C GLU A 263 10.87 0.56 21.06
N ALA A 264 10.75 -0.06 22.24
CA ALA A 264 10.98 -1.49 22.41
C ALA A 264 10.01 -2.34 21.56
N VAL A 265 8.74 -1.90 21.47
CA VAL A 265 7.71 -2.55 20.62
C VAL A 265 8.08 -2.41 19.16
N LYS A 266 8.45 -1.20 18.71
CA LYS A 266 8.87 -0.94 17.32
C LYS A 266 10.09 -1.76 16.93
N THR A 267 11.09 -1.83 17.83
CA THR A 267 12.30 -2.65 17.61
C THR A 267 11.95 -4.12 17.45
N LYS A 268 11.11 -4.69 18.33
CA LYS A 268 10.69 -6.08 18.26
C LYS A 268 9.97 -6.42 16.94
N LEU A 269 9.07 -5.52 16.51
CA LEU A 269 8.38 -5.67 15.22
C LEU A 269 9.34 -5.57 14.02
N GLN A 270 10.33 -4.65 14.08
CA GLN A 270 11.34 -4.51 13.02
C GLN A 270 12.22 -5.76 12.90
N GLU A 271 12.62 -6.35 14.03
CA GLU A 271 13.39 -7.61 14.06
C GLU A 271 12.59 -8.75 13.43
N ALA A 272 11.33 -8.95 13.88
CA ALA A 272 10.46 -9.97 13.34
C ALA A 272 10.19 -9.78 11.84
N PHE A 273 9.98 -8.54 11.40
CA PHE A 273 9.79 -8.22 9.99
C PHE A 273 11.03 -8.54 9.15
N LYS A 274 12.22 -8.14 9.60
CA LYS A 274 13.47 -8.43 8.88
C LYS A 274 13.69 -9.93 8.71
N VAL A 275 13.42 -10.73 9.76
CA VAL A 275 13.50 -12.19 9.68
C VAL A 275 12.46 -12.73 8.70
N ALA A 276 11.19 -12.31 8.81
CA ALA A 276 10.12 -12.71 7.91
C ALA A 276 10.47 -12.47 6.44
N MET A 277 11.07 -11.31 6.11
CA MET A 277 11.47 -10.97 4.74
C MET A 277 12.55 -11.91 4.15
N THR A 278 13.26 -12.69 4.97
CA THR A 278 14.22 -13.69 4.50
C THR A 278 13.61 -15.08 4.26
N ALA A 279 12.34 -15.28 4.63
CA ALA A 279 11.66 -16.57 4.52
C ALA A 279 11.44 -17.00 3.05
N ASP A 280 11.57 -18.30 2.79
CA ASP A 280 11.42 -18.85 1.44
C ASP A 280 10.05 -18.56 0.80
N PRO A 281 8.91 -18.60 1.54
CA PRO A 281 7.61 -18.22 0.95
C PRO A 281 7.58 -16.78 0.42
N ILE A 282 8.27 -15.86 1.11
CA ILE A 282 8.37 -14.44 0.70
C ILE A 282 9.22 -14.32 -0.58
N LYS A 283 10.40 -14.95 -0.60
CA LYS A 283 11.28 -14.95 -1.79
C LYS A 283 10.60 -15.56 -3.00
N LYS A 284 9.89 -16.68 -2.79
CA LYS A 284 9.12 -17.36 -3.84
C LYS A 284 8.01 -16.46 -4.38
N PHE A 285 7.25 -15.79 -3.49
CA PHE A 285 6.23 -14.82 -3.89
C PHE A 285 6.83 -13.70 -4.76
N GLY A 286 7.96 -13.11 -4.34
CA GLY A 286 8.65 -12.08 -5.10
C GLY A 286 9.00 -12.53 -6.53
N ALA A 287 9.60 -13.72 -6.64
CA ALA A 287 10.03 -14.26 -7.93
C ALA A 287 8.85 -14.66 -8.84
N GLU A 288 7.85 -15.38 -8.31
CA GLU A 288 6.73 -15.91 -9.10
C GLU A 288 5.68 -14.86 -9.48
N ARG A 289 5.60 -13.77 -8.70
CA ARG A 289 4.62 -12.69 -8.89
C ARG A 289 5.21 -11.41 -9.46
N TYR A 290 6.48 -11.38 -9.83
CA TYR A 290 7.13 -10.16 -10.33
C TYR A 290 7.02 -9.00 -9.33
N PHE A 291 7.24 -9.33 -8.05
CA PHE A 291 7.18 -8.38 -6.94
C PHE A 291 8.58 -8.14 -6.40
N THR A 292 9.05 -6.89 -6.50
CA THR A 292 10.36 -6.50 -6.00
C THR A 292 10.31 -6.38 -4.48
N LEU A 293 11.01 -7.29 -3.79
CA LEU A 293 11.13 -7.26 -2.33
C LEU A 293 12.10 -6.16 -1.90
N LYS A 294 11.73 -5.35 -0.91
CA LYS A 294 12.56 -4.26 -0.35
C LYS A 294 12.96 -4.52 1.10
N GLY A 295 12.03 -4.89 1.98
CA GLY A 295 12.29 -5.21 3.39
C GLY A 295 12.77 -4.01 4.21
N LEU A 296 12.28 -2.79 3.93
CA LEU A 296 12.74 -1.55 4.54
C LEU A 296 11.95 -1.19 5.80
N VAL A 297 12.64 -0.63 6.80
CA VAL A 297 12.06 -0.20 8.08
C VAL A 297 12.74 1.09 8.59
N GLY A 298 12.15 1.70 9.61
CA GLY A 298 12.73 2.84 10.31
C GLY A 298 12.87 4.06 9.41
N LYS A 299 14.00 4.78 9.56
CA LYS A 299 14.19 6.06 8.84
C LYS A 299 14.07 5.93 7.32
N GLU A 300 14.63 4.88 6.74
CA GLU A 300 14.61 4.68 5.28
C GLU A 300 13.18 4.51 4.75
N ALA A 301 12.36 3.71 5.41
CA ALA A 301 10.97 3.53 5.04
C ALA A 301 10.14 4.82 5.24
N ASN A 302 10.38 5.55 6.33
CA ASN A 302 9.71 6.81 6.62
C ASN A 302 10.06 7.90 5.58
N ASP A 303 11.35 8.05 5.23
CA ASP A 303 11.80 9.02 4.21
C ASP A 303 11.14 8.74 2.84
N ILE A 304 10.93 7.46 2.49
CA ILE A 304 10.21 7.08 1.26
C ILE A 304 8.75 7.55 1.32
N PHE A 305 8.05 7.30 2.42
CA PHE A 305 6.64 7.71 2.56
C PHE A 305 6.49 9.24 2.63
N ASP A 306 7.42 9.96 3.27
CA ASP A 306 7.44 11.44 3.27
C ASP A 306 7.61 11.98 1.83
N LYS A 307 8.50 11.38 1.03
CA LYS A 307 8.68 11.74 -0.38
C LYS A 307 7.44 11.41 -1.22
N LEU A 308 6.84 10.25 -1.01
CA LEU A 308 5.64 9.83 -1.73
C LEU A 308 4.43 10.72 -1.38
N GLU A 309 4.29 11.13 -0.12
CA GLU A 309 3.26 12.10 0.30
C GLU A 309 3.40 13.40 -0.50
N SER A 310 4.62 13.92 -0.65
CA SER A 310 4.89 15.09 -1.47
C SER A 310 4.52 14.83 -2.93
N VAL A 311 5.16 13.85 -3.57
CA VAL A 311 4.99 13.58 -5.00
C VAL A 311 3.53 13.32 -5.35
N PHE A 312 2.84 12.43 -4.64
CA PHE A 312 1.47 12.04 -4.98
C PHE A 312 0.46 13.17 -4.72
N SER A 313 0.63 13.89 -3.62
CA SER A 313 -0.26 15.01 -3.29
C SER A 313 -0.17 16.11 -4.33
N TRP A 314 1.03 16.49 -4.73
CA TRP A 314 1.23 17.52 -5.74
C TRP A 314 0.86 17.04 -7.14
N THR A 315 1.11 15.78 -7.48
CA THR A 315 0.63 15.20 -8.75
C THR A 315 -0.89 15.27 -8.85
N LEU A 316 -1.61 14.86 -7.79
CA LEU A 316 -3.08 14.98 -7.77
C LEU A 316 -3.55 16.43 -7.88
N TRP A 317 -2.86 17.36 -7.23
CA TRP A 317 -3.17 18.78 -7.32
C TRP A 317 -2.98 19.32 -8.74
N ASP A 318 -1.83 19.04 -9.35
CA ASP A 318 -1.50 19.49 -10.71
C ASP A 318 -2.43 18.88 -11.78
N LEU A 319 -2.93 17.65 -11.52
CA LEU A 319 -3.94 16.97 -12.36
C LEU A 319 -5.39 17.44 -12.08
N GLY A 320 -5.60 18.34 -11.11
CA GLY A 320 -6.94 18.84 -10.75
C GLY A 320 -7.83 17.80 -10.05
N ALA A 321 -7.22 16.77 -9.44
CA ALA A 321 -7.91 15.66 -8.78
C ALA A 321 -7.82 15.72 -7.24
N ALA A 322 -7.05 16.63 -6.65
CA ALA A 322 -7.04 16.89 -5.22
C ALA A 322 -8.16 17.85 -4.81
N LYS A 323 -8.70 17.65 -3.60
CA LYS A 323 -9.74 18.50 -3.00
C LYS A 323 -9.17 19.56 -2.07
N VAL A 324 -8.00 19.28 -1.47
CA VAL A 324 -7.31 20.15 -0.50
C VAL A 324 -5.96 20.52 -1.07
N ASP A 325 -5.61 21.81 -1.02
CA ASP A 325 -4.30 22.29 -1.46
C ASP A 325 -3.20 21.70 -0.55
N PRO A 326 -2.23 20.94 -1.11
CA PRO A 326 -1.14 20.34 -0.34
C PRO A 326 -0.37 21.35 0.52
N LYS A 327 -0.26 22.61 0.05
CA LYS A 327 0.41 23.67 0.78
C LYS A 327 -0.28 23.98 2.11
N THR A 328 -1.63 23.94 2.16
CA THR A 328 -2.39 24.20 3.39
C THR A 328 -2.19 23.12 4.45
N LEU A 329 -1.80 21.91 4.02
CA LEU A 329 -1.46 20.78 4.86
C LEU A 329 0.03 20.79 5.27
N GLY A 330 0.82 21.76 4.80
CA GLY A 330 2.25 21.81 5.03
C GLY A 330 3.03 20.68 4.34
N ILE A 331 2.50 20.13 3.23
CA ILE A 331 3.17 19.12 2.42
C ILE A 331 4.18 19.85 1.51
N PRO A 332 5.49 19.56 1.63
CA PRO A 332 6.50 20.18 0.78
C PRO A 332 6.31 19.75 -0.69
N ARG A 333 6.75 20.60 -1.63
CA ARG A 333 6.74 20.26 -3.06
C ARG A 333 8.07 19.65 -3.48
#